data_7c335e248fd3e950aad5c1fcf451cba1
#
_entry.id   7c335e248fd3e950aad5c1fcf451cba1
#
_cell.length_a   1.000
_cell.length_b   1.000
_cell.length_c   1.000
_cell.angle_alpha   90.00
_cell.angle_beta   90.00
_cell.angle_gamma   90.00
#
_symmetry.space_group_name_H-M   'P 1'
#
loop_
_entity.id
_entity.type
_entity.pdbx_description
1 polymer ?
#
loop_
_entity_poly.entity_id
_entity_poly.type
_entity_poly.pdbx_seq_one_letter_code
_entity_poly.pdbx_strand_id
1 'polypeptide(L)'
;MSNKKTHITLSFVKGLIKQLSDPYADESLKDSKQYCFDIPSGKQLFFRDLKLIGFAIRATRHSLVYTVEKKMPNGVPCRVTIGDHGIFTPETARQKATEYLLEMSQGINPNDKKEQLRQKASQGRLNYQQIPTLIDAYKHYIEARTELKPNTVAVGFVAQRFHNYMILKVLII
;
A
#
# COMPACT_ATOMS: atom_id res chain seq x y z
N MET A 1 17.63 16.71 -13.73
CA MET A 1 16.83 15.47 -13.82
C MET A 1 17.03 14.88 -15.20
N SER A 2 17.60 13.67 -15.31
CA SER A 2 17.85 13.02 -16.59
C SER A 2 16.55 12.38 -17.11
N ASN A 3 15.92 12.99 -18.09
CA ASN A 3 14.75 12.46 -18.81
C ASN A 3 15.23 11.66 -20.03
N LYS A 4 15.62 10.40 -19.83
CA LYS A 4 15.96 9.53 -20.95
C LYS A 4 14.69 8.94 -21.57
N LYS A 5 14.50 9.15 -22.87
CA LYS A 5 13.48 8.45 -23.66
C LYS A 5 14.07 7.15 -24.21
N THR A 6 13.34 6.03 -24.02
CA THR A 6 13.81 4.70 -24.43
C THR A 6 12.64 3.75 -24.64
N HIS A 7 12.89 2.62 -25.31
CA HIS A 7 11.90 1.54 -25.35
C HIS A 7 11.96 0.72 -24.05
N ILE A 8 10.91 0.79 -23.26
CA ILE A 8 10.82 0.03 -22.02
C ILE A 8 10.44 -1.42 -22.34
N THR A 9 11.45 -2.26 -22.48
CA THR A 9 11.35 -3.71 -22.66
C THR A 9 11.87 -4.44 -21.44
N LEU A 10 11.59 -5.73 -21.33
CA LEU A 10 12.14 -6.55 -20.24
C LEU A 10 13.67 -6.56 -20.25
N SER A 11 14.29 -6.63 -21.45
CA SER A 11 15.74 -6.57 -21.62
C SER A 11 16.32 -5.24 -21.15
N PHE A 12 15.65 -4.13 -21.50
CA PHE A 12 16.04 -2.80 -21.02
C PHE A 12 15.99 -2.73 -19.50
N VAL A 13 14.91 -3.22 -18.87
CA VAL A 13 14.76 -3.17 -17.41
C VAL A 13 15.81 -4.02 -16.71
N LYS A 14 16.11 -5.22 -17.22
CA LYS A 14 17.23 -6.05 -16.70
C LYS A 14 18.58 -5.35 -16.80
N GLY A 15 18.85 -4.71 -17.95
CA GLY A 15 20.06 -3.91 -18.15
C GLY A 15 20.13 -2.71 -17.21
N LEU A 16 19.02 -2.03 -16.99
CA LEU A 16 18.90 -0.90 -16.07
C LEU A 16 19.17 -1.32 -14.62
N ILE A 17 18.61 -2.44 -14.18
CA ILE A 17 18.87 -2.99 -12.85
C ILE A 17 20.35 -3.24 -12.68
N LYS A 18 21.00 -3.92 -13.64
CA LYS A 18 22.44 -4.19 -13.60
C LYS A 18 23.28 -2.92 -13.57
N GLN A 19 22.91 -1.91 -14.37
CA GLN A 19 23.62 -0.64 -14.46
C GLN A 19 23.49 0.23 -13.20
N LEU A 20 22.33 0.20 -12.55
CA LEU A 20 22.06 1.01 -11.37
C LEU A 20 22.42 0.31 -10.06
N SER A 21 22.62 -1.02 -10.06
CA SER A 21 22.97 -1.75 -8.85
C SER A 21 24.24 -1.17 -8.21
N ASP A 22 24.14 -0.86 -6.94
CA ASP A 22 25.25 -0.39 -6.13
C ASP A 22 26.20 -1.57 -5.85
N PRO A 23 27.44 -1.56 -6.35
CA PRO A 23 28.40 -2.64 -6.12
C PRO A 23 28.88 -2.71 -4.66
N TYR A 24 28.73 -1.63 -3.92
CA TYR A 24 29.13 -1.49 -2.50
C TYR A 24 27.97 -1.61 -1.53
N ALA A 25 26.77 -2.00 -2.01
CA ALA A 25 25.62 -2.19 -1.13
C ALA A 25 25.90 -3.30 -0.12
N ASP A 26 25.67 -3.01 1.14
CA ASP A 26 25.81 -3.94 2.25
C ASP A 26 24.93 -5.18 2.04
N GLU A 27 25.50 -6.39 2.19
CA GLU A 27 24.76 -7.65 1.98
C GLU A 27 23.55 -7.79 2.91
N SER A 28 23.65 -7.26 4.12
CA SER A 28 22.54 -7.26 5.07
C SER A 28 21.32 -6.45 4.60
N LEU A 29 21.54 -5.45 3.74
CA LEU A 29 20.47 -4.64 3.14
C LEU A 29 19.84 -5.30 1.92
N LYS A 30 20.55 -6.21 1.24
CA LYS A 30 20.03 -6.94 0.08
C LYS A 30 18.94 -7.94 0.48
N ASP A 31 19.02 -8.51 1.67
CA ASP A 31 18.02 -9.46 2.18
C ASP A 31 16.68 -8.81 2.53
N SER A 32 16.69 -7.52 2.90
CA SER A 32 15.48 -6.80 3.32
C SER A 32 14.83 -5.96 2.22
N LYS A 33 15.54 -5.67 1.10
CA LYS A 33 15.07 -4.80 0.02
C LYS A 33 15.35 -5.40 -1.35
N GLN A 34 14.35 -5.33 -2.22
CA GLN A 34 14.42 -5.91 -3.57
C GLN A 34 15.51 -5.30 -4.44
N TYR A 35 15.85 -4.01 -4.22
CA TYR A 35 16.87 -3.29 -4.98
C TYR A 35 17.72 -2.41 -4.07
N CYS A 36 19.01 -2.32 -4.41
CA CYS A 36 19.95 -1.33 -3.88
C CYS A 36 20.62 -0.65 -5.08
N PHE A 37 20.14 0.54 -5.43
CA PHE A 37 20.66 1.31 -6.55
C PHE A 37 21.57 2.45 -6.06
N ASP A 38 22.60 2.76 -6.85
CA ASP A 38 23.47 3.93 -6.64
C ASP A 38 22.72 5.21 -7.03
N ILE A 39 21.65 5.49 -6.31
CA ILE A 39 20.84 6.70 -6.45
C ILE A 39 20.86 7.41 -5.09
N PRO A 40 21.30 8.66 -5.02
CA PRO A 40 21.31 9.43 -3.77
C PRO A 40 19.93 9.47 -3.13
N SER A 41 19.88 9.41 -1.81
CA SER A 41 18.63 9.48 -1.06
C SER A 41 17.82 10.72 -1.46
N GLY A 42 16.52 10.53 -1.65
CA GLY A 42 15.60 11.58 -2.09
C GLY A 42 15.63 11.91 -3.58
N LYS A 43 16.60 11.39 -4.36
CA LYS A 43 16.61 11.54 -5.82
C LYS A 43 15.84 10.43 -6.51
N GLN A 44 15.32 10.74 -7.70
CA GLN A 44 14.56 9.84 -8.55
C GLN A 44 15.02 9.98 -10.00
N LEU A 45 15.13 8.85 -10.69
CA LEU A 45 15.40 8.80 -12.12
C LEU A 45 14.14 8.37 -12.86
N PHE A 46 13.86 9.00 -13.99
CA PHE A 46 12.71 8.69 -14.83
C PHE A 46 13.18 8.26 -16.22
N PHE A 47 12.74 7.09 -16.66
CA PHE A 47 12.94 6.57 -18.00
C PHE A 47 11.58 6.52 -18.69
N ARG A 48 11.38 7.39 -19.69
CA ARG A 48 10.11 7.55 -20.40
C ARG A 48 10.04 6.61 -21.60
N ASP A 49 8.90 5.94 -21.77
CA ASP A 49 8.70 5.04 -22.91
C ASP A 49 8.49 5.82 -24.20
N LEU A 50 9.13 5.35 -25.27
CA LEU A 50 8.95 5.88 -26.62
C LEU A 50 7.64 5.36 -27.26
N LYS A 51 7.20 4.15 -26.86
CA LYS A 51 6.06 3.45 -27.45
C LYS A 51 4.73 3.98 -26.91
N LEU A 52 4.67 4.33 -25.62
CA LEU A 52 3.48 4.85 -24.96
C LEU A 52 3.81 6.17 -24.25
N ILE A 53 3.39 7.28 -24.86
CA ILE A 53 3.59 8.61 -24.28
C ILE A 53 2.88 8.72 -22.93
N GLY A 54 3.61 9.18 -21.93
CA GLY A 54 3.11 9.28 -20.55
C GLY A 54 3.49 8.09 -19.67
N PHE A 55 3.87 6.94 -20.25
CA PHE A 55 4.38 5.80 -19.49
C PHE A 55 5.85 5.96 -19.16
N ALA A 56 6.25 5.62 -17.94
CA ALA A 56 7.63 5.73 -17.48
C ALA A 56 7.95 4.71 -16.38
N ILE A 57 9.23 4.40 -16.24
CA ILE A 57 9.79 3.77 -15.05
C ILE A 57 10.41 4.84 -14.18
N ARG A 58 10.08 4.81 -12.90
CA ARG A 58 10.69 5.60 -11.84
C ARG A 58 11.61 4.69 -11.03
N ALA A 59 12.90 5.00 -11.01
CA ALA A 59 13.87 4.34 -10.15
C ALA A 59 14.22 5.24 -8.96
N THR A 60 14.17 4.68 -7.77
CA THR A 60 14.67 5.26 -6.52
C THR A 60 15.74 4.33 -5.95
N ARG A 61 16.40 4.70 -4.85
CA ARG A 61 17.44 3.87 -4.25
C ARG A 61 17.01 2.42 -3.99
N HIS A 62 15.73 2.19 -3.63
CA HIS A 62 15.24 0.88 -3.19
C HIS A 62 14.02 0.38 -3.97
N SER A 63 13.59 1.08 -5.00
CA SER A 63 12.41 0.68 -5.76
C SER A 63 12.50 1.02 -7.24
N LEU A 64 11.88 0.18 -8.04
CA LEU A 64 11.70 0.35 -9.47
C LEU A 64 10.22 0.21 -9.79
N VAL A 65 9.57 1.32 -10.12
CA VAL A 65 8.12 1.43 -10.16
C VAL A 65 7.65 1.94 -11.51
N TYR A 66 6.62 1.30 -12.06
CA TYR A 66 5.95 1.78 -13.26
C TYR A 66 4.97 2.88 -12.92
N THR A 67 5.03 3.97 -13.68
CA THR A 67 4.17 5.16 -13.50
C THR A 67 3.62 5.61 -14.83
N VAL A 68 2.46 6.26 -14.78
CA VAL A 68 1.88 6.95 -15.93
C VAL A 68 1.56 8.38 -15.56
N GLU A 69 1.79 9.30 -16.49
CA GLU A 69 1.56 10.73 -16.29
C GLU A 69 0.91 11.33 -17.52
N LYS A 70 -0.17 12.07 -17.32
CA LYS A 70 -0.86 12.83 -18.38
C LYS A 70 -1.47 14.09 -17.82
N LYS A 71 -1.51 15.15 -18.64
CA LYS A 71 -2.27 16.35 -18.34
C LYS A 71 -3.75 16.07 -18.63
N MET A 72 -4.60 16.27 -17.66
CA MET A 72 -6.04 16.07 -17.77
C MET A 72 -6.70 17.21 -18.56
N PRO A 73 -7.95 17.05 -19.06
CA PRO A 73 -8.68 18.10 -19.78
C PRO A 73 -8.83 19.40 -19.00
N ASN A 74 -8.88 19.33 -17.67
CA ASN A 74 -8.90 20.50 -16.77
C ASN A 74 -7.54 21.21 -16.63
N GLY A 75 -6.52 20.76 -17.35
CA GLY A 75 -5.18 21.36 -17.33
C GLY A 75 -4.27 20.86 -16.18
N VAL A 76 -4.79 20.09 -15.24
CA VAL A 76 -4.01 19.58 -14.08
C VAL A 76 -3.22 18.33 -14.48
N PRO A 77 -1.91 18.25 -14.17
CA PRO A 77 -1.14 17.04 -14.41
C PRO A 77 -1.55 15.96 -13.40
N CYS A 78 -1.89 14.76 -13.91
CA CYS A 78 -2.19 13.60 -13.10
C CYS A 78 -1.10 12.56 -13.28
N ARG A 79 -0.52 12.09 -12.17
CA ARG A 79 0.45 10.99 -12.15
C ARG A 79 -0.10 9.84 -11.31
N VAL A 80 -0.08 8.64 -11.88
CA VAL A 80 -0.56 7.42 -11.23
C VAL A 80 0.56 6.40 -11.17
N THR A 81 0.75 5.80 -10.01
CA THR A 81 1.62 4.65 -9.80
C THR A 81 0.84 3.39 -10.18
N ILE A 82 1.42 2.60 -11.09
CA ILE A 82 0.85 1.32 -11.55
C ILE A 82 1.22 0.21 -10.58
N GLY A 83 2.52 0.04 -10.34
CA GLY A 83 3.05 -0.96 -9.42
C GLY A 83 4.54 -1.17 -9.60
N ASP A 84 5.10 -2.02 -8.75
CA ASP A 84 6.53 -2.32 -8.70
C ASP A 84 6.93 -3.29 -9.81
N HIS A 85 8.18 -3.13 -10.30
CA HIS A 85 8.79 -4.16 -11.13
C HIS A 85 8.99 -5.44 -10.30
N GLY A 86 8.66 -6.58 -10.88
CA GLY A 86 8.60 -7.86 -10.15
C GLY A 86 7.16 -8.33 -9.97
N ILE A 87 6.22 -7.42 -9.66
CA ILE A 87 4.79 -7.70 -9.70
C ILE A 87 4.25 -7.55 -11.13
N PHE A 88 4.70 -6.48 -11.82
CA PHE A 88 4.32 -6.20 -13.20
C PHE A 88 5.49 -6.41 -14.16
N THR A 89 5.22 -7.02 -15.31
CA THR A 89 6.13 -6.96 -16.46
C THR A 89 5.96 -5.62 -17.19
N PRO A 90 6.93 -5.18 -18.02
CA PRO A 90 6.77 -3.96 -18.83
C PRO A 90 5.53 -3.96 -19.72
N GLU A 91 5.16 -5.13 -20.26
CA GLU A 91 4.00 -5.29 -21.14
C GLU A 91 2.70 -5.14 -20.38
N THR A 92 2.55 -5.85 -19.25
CA THR A 92 1.35 -5.76 -18.40
C THR A 92 1.20 -4.37 -17.78
N ALA A 93 2.33 -3.74 -17.38
CA ALA A 93 2.32 -2.37 -16.91
C ALA A 93 1.89 -1.37 -18.00
N ARG A 94 2.30 -1.60 -19.26
CA ARG A 94 1.89 -0.76 -20.40
C ARG A 94 0.40 -0.91 -20.70
N GLN A 95 -0.16 -2.11 -20.62
CA GLN A 95 -1.60 -2.32 -20.75
C GLN A 95 -2.39 -1.53 -19.70
N LYS A 96 -1.98 -1.66 -18.44
CA LYS A 96 -2.56 -0.87 -17.33
C LYS A 96 -2.39 0.65 -17.53
N ALA A 97 -1.22 1.08 -18.03
CA ALA A 97 -0.98 2.48 -18.36
C ALA A 97 -1.97 3.00 -19.40
N THR A 98 -2.28 2.19 -20.42
CA THR A 98 -3.25 2.56 -21.47
C THR A 98 -4.65 2.74 -20.89
N GLU A 99 -5.09 1.87 -19.98
CA GLU A 99 -6.36 2.00 -19.28
C GLU A 99 -6.43 3.33 -18.49
N TYR A 100 -5.39 3.64 -17.69
CA TYR A 100 -5.33 4.90 -16.95
C TYR A 100 -5.27 6.13 -17.84
N LEU A 101 -4.55 6.07 -18.97
CA LEU A 101 -4.50 7.17 -19.94
C LEU A 101 -5.86 7.43 -20.57
N LEU A 102 -6.64 6.38 -20.80
CA LEU A 102 -8.00 6.48 -21.30
C LEU A 102 -8.92 7.17 -20.26
N GLU A 103 -8.89 6.72 -19.00
CA GLU A 103 -9.65 7.35 -17.91
C GLU A 103 -9.29 8.84 -17.76
N MET A 104 -7.98 9.16 -17.74
CA MET A 104 -7.51 10.54 -17.66
C MET A 104 -7.97 11.39 -18.86
N SER A 105 -8.09 10.80 -20.06
CA SER A 105 -8.61 11.49 -21.25
C SER A 105 -10.06 11.86 -21.12
N GLN A 106 -10.83 11.03 -20.40
CA GLN A 106 -12.24 11.25 -20.08
C GLN A 106 -12.45 12.20 -18.90
N GLY A 107 -11.37 12.75 -18.34
CA GLY A 107 -11.44 13.63 -17.18
C GLY A 107 -11.58 12.89 -15.83
N ILE A 108 -11.49 11.57 -15.83
CA ILE A 108 -11.57 10.74 -14.61
C ILE A 108 -10.17 10.62 -14.03
N ASN A 109 -9.99 11.02 -12.75
CA ASN A 109 -8.74 10.86 -12.05
C ASN A 109 -8.66 9.46 -11.40
N PRO A 110 -7.76 8.57 -11.85
CA PRO A 110 -7.66 7.23 -11.28
C PRO A 110 -7.24 7.21 -9.80
N ASN A 111 -6.59 8.29 -9.31
CA ASN A 111 -6.21 8.39 -7.90
C ASN A 111 -7.43 8.57 -6.99
N ASP A 112 -8.47 9.25 -7.43
CA ASP A 112 -9.69 9.45 -6.64
C ASP A 112 -10.41 8.11 -6.39
N LYS A 113 -10.42 7.22 -7.39
CA LYS A 113 -10.94 5.86 -7.22
C LYS A 113 -10.15 5.07 -6.16
N LYS A 114 -8.81 5.18 -6.18
CA LYS A 114 -7.96 4.53 -5.18
C LYS A 114 -8.21 5.08 -3.78
N GLU A 115 -8.39 6.39 -3.65
CA GLU A 115 -8.69 7.03 -2.39
C GLU A 115 -10.06 6.63 -1.83
N GLN A 116 -11.09 6.59 -2.66
CA GLN A 116 -12.41 6.09 -2.27
C GLN A 116 -12.36 4.64 -1.77
N LEU A 117 -11.59 3.77 -2.43
CA LEU A 117 -11.41 2.38 -1.98
C LEU A 117 -10.68 2.30 -0.64
N ARG A 118 -9.68 3.14 -0.42
CA ARG A 118 -8.98 3.24 0.88
C ARG A 118 -9.91 3.70 1.99
N GLN A 119 -10.71 4.73 1.72
CA GLN A 119 -11.68 5.25 2.69
C GLN A 119 -12.74 4.21 3.05
N LYS A 120 -13.28 3.48 2.06
CA LYS A 120 -14.21 2.37 2.32
C LYS A 120 -13.56 1.26 3.15
N ALA A 121 -12.32 0.90 2.85
CA ALA A 121 -11.56 -0.09 3.63
C ALA A 121 -11.28 0.38 5.07
N SER A 122 -11.01 1.66 5.26
CA SER A 122 -10.80 2.27 6.59
C SER A 122 -12.10 2.28 7.39
N GLN A 123 -13.22 2.63 6.78
CA GLN A 123 -14.54 2.59 7.41
C GLN A 123 -14.92 1.17 7.81
N GLY A 124 -14.63 0.17 6.97
CA GLY A 124 -14.82 -1.24 7.32
C GLY A 124 -14.03 -1.66 8.56
N ARG A 125 -12.78 -1.18 8.70
CA ARG A 125 -11.95 -1.44 9.89
C ARG A 125 -12.51 -0.74 11.16
N LEU A 126 -12.99 0.49 11.03
CA LEU A 126 -13.63 1.20 12.14
C LEU A 126 -14.90 0.50 12.61
N ASN A 127 -15.72 0.00 11.70
CA ASN A 127 -16.89 -0.80 12.05
C ASN A 127 -16.51 -2.11 12.77
N TYR A 128 -15.38 -2.72 12.41
CA TYR A 128 -14.85 -3.91 13.10
C TYR A 128 -14.44 -3.59 14.56
N GLN A 129 -13.90 -2.39 14.80
CA GLN A 129 -13.56 -1.93 16.17
C GLN A 129 -14.79 -1.60 17.02
N GLN A 130 -15.95 -1.38 16.39
CA GLN A 130 -17.23 -1.14 17.07
C GLN A 130 -17.99 -2.44 17.36
N ILE A 131 -17.49 -3.60 16.94
CA ILE A 131 -18.09 -4.88 17.33
C ILE A 131 -17.85 -5.04 18.84
N PRO A 132 -18.93 -5.16 19.66
CA PRO A 132 -18.78 -5.31 21.08
C PRO A 132 -17.93 -6.55 21.41
N THR A 133 -17.03 -6.39 22.33
CA THR A 133 -16.24 -7.52 22.82
C THR A 133 -17.16 -8.52 23.51
N LEU A 134 -16.69 -9.77 23.67
CA LEU A 134 -17.45 -10.77 24.45
C LEU A 134 -17.83 -10.26 25.84
N ILE A 135 -16.96 -9.44 26.45
CA ILE A 135 -17.20 -8.81 27.74
C ILE A 135 -18.34 -7.79 27.67
N ASP A 136 -18.37 -6.97 26.61
CA ASP A 136 -19.42 -5.97 26.43
C ASP A 136 -20.77 -6.66 26.14
N ALA A 137 -20.77 -7.68 25.30
CA ALA A 137 -21.94 -8.49 25.04
C ALA A 137 -22.46 -9.18 26.32
N TYR A 138 -21.55 -9.68 27.16
CA TYR A 138 -21.91 -10.26 28.45
C TYR A 138 -22.46 -9.22 29.43
N LYS A 139 -21.89 -8.03 29.50
CA LYS A 139 -22.46 -6.92 30.32
C LYS A 139 -23.88 -6.57 29.90
N HIS A 140 -24.09 -6.35 28.61
CA HIS A 140 -25.44 -6.12 28.07
C HIS A 140 -26.42 -7.25 28.36
N TYR A 141 -25.93 -8.49 28.28
CA TYR A 141 -26.77 -9.65 28.65
C TYR A 141 -27.18 -9.64 30.13
N ILE A 142 -26.26 -9.30 31.04
CA ILE A 142 -26.52 -9.19 32.48
C ILE A 142 -27.48 -8.03 32.76
N GLU A 143 -27.27 -6.86 32.15
CA GLU A 143 -28.10 -5.66 32.32
C GLU A 143 -29.53 -5.86 31.78
N ALA A 144 -29.66 -6.60 30.68
CA ALA A 144 -30.98 -6.89 30.09
C ALA A 144 -31.82 -7.92 30.88
N ARG A 145 -31.20 -8.70 31.76
CA ARG A 145 -31.84 -9.74 32.54
C ARG A 145 -31.78 -9.43 34.03
N THR A 146 -32.83 -8.77 34.51
CA THR A 146 -33.01 -8.42 35.95
C THR A 146 -33.30 -9.62 36.86
N GLU A 147 -33.57 -10.81 36.30
CA GLU A 147 -33.95 -12.04 37.04
C GLU A 147 -32.83 -13.04 37.23
N LEU A 148 -31.56 -12.67 36.95
CA LEU A 148 -30.42 -13.58 37.05
C LEU A 148 -30.10 -13.88 38.54
N LYS A 149 -29.87 -15.16 38.84
CA LYS A 149 -29.43 -15.58 40.17
C LYS A 149 -28.07 -14.95 40.50
N PRO A 150 -27.81 -14.56 41.78
CA PRO A 150 -26.56 -13.92 42.20
C PRO A 150 -25.29 -14.66 41.78
N ASN A 151 -25.31 -15.99 41.74
CA ASN A 151 -24.17 -16.80 41.32
C ASN A 151 -23.80 -16.62 39.84
N THR A 152 -24.77 -16.38 38.96
CA THR A 152 -24.52 -16.18 37.53
C THR A 152 -23.83 -14.83 37.28
N VAL A 153 -24.18 -13.81 38.08
CA VAL A 153 -23.51 -12.51 38.00
C VAL A 153 -22.09 -12.58 38.55
N ALA A 154 -21.88 -13.32 39.67
CA ALA A 154 -20.54 -13.46 40.27
C ALA A 154 -19.53 -14.14 39.38
N VAL A 155 -19.90 -15.16 38.60
CA VAL A 155 -19.02 -15.86 37.65
C VAL A 155 -18.52 -14.90 36.55
N GLY A 156 -19.38 -13.98 36.09
CA GLY A 156 -18.98 -12.99 35.08
C GLY A 156 -17.95 -11.98 35.59
N PHE A 157 -18.11 -11.53 36.85
CA PHE A 157 -17.14 -10.64 37.50
C PHE A 157 -15.77 -11.33 37.72
N VAL A 158 -15.76 -12.61 38.02
CA VAL A 158 -14.52 -13.38 38.15
C VAL A 158 -13.81 -13.50 36.80
N ALA A 159 -14.53 -13.80 35.72
CA ALA A 159 -13.96 -13.87 34.36
C ALA A 159 -13.35 -12.51 33.94
N GLN A 160 -14.01 -11.40 34.25
CA GLN A 160 -13.49 -10.05 33.97
C GLN A 160 -12.22 -9.74 34.78
N ARG A 161 -12.13 -10.20 36.00
CA ARG A 161 -10.95 -10.01 36.87
C ARG A 161 -9.76 -10.81 36.37
N PHE A 162 -9.97 -12.03 35.88
CA PHE A 162 -8.93 -12.85 35.25
C PHE A 162 -8.44 -12.22 33.94
N HIS A 163 -9.32 -11.68 33.12
CA HIS A 163 -8.95 -11.02 31.87
C HIS A 163 -8.07 -9.79 32.11
N ASN A 164 -8.44 -8.93 33.04
CA ASN A 164 -7.65 -7.74 33.41
C ASN A 164 -6.29 -8.13 34.00
N TYR A 165 -6.22 -9.22 34.76
CA TYR A 165 -4.97 -9.72 35.32
C TYR A 165 -4.00 -10.25 34.24
N MET A 166 -4.53 -10.90 33.20
CA MET A 166 -3.75 -11.36 32.06
C MET A 166 -3.23 -10.22 31.19
N ILE A 167 -4.03 -9.19 30.95
CA ILE A 167 -3.57 -8.00 30.19
C ILE A 167 -2.46 -7.26 30.92
N LEU A 168 -2.54 -7.10 32.23
CA LEU A 168 -1.50 -6.45 33.03
C LEU A 168 -0.19 -7.25 33.05
N LYS A 169 -0.23 -8.58 32.96
CA LYS A 169 1.00 -9.41 32.87
C LYS A 169 1.68 -9.34 31.51
N VAL A 170 0.95 -9.12 30.41
CA VAL A 170 1.50 -9.01 29.06
C VAL A 170 2.14 -7.63 28.82
N LEU A 171 1.76 -6.61 29.58
CA LEU A 171 2.30 -5.25 29.46
C LEU A 171 3.58 -5.00 30.30
N ILE A 172 4.02 -5.99 31.10
CA ILE A 172 5.19 -5.87 32.02
C ILE A 172 6.37 -6.76 31.56
N ILE A 173 6.27 -7.40 30.41
CA ILE A 173 7.38 -8.10 29.76
C ILE A 173 7.77 -7.33 28.49
#